data_8bee79149a2e82429e976adb61cdbc40
#
_entry.id   8bee79149a2e82429e976adb61cdbc40
#
_cell.length_a   1.000
_cell.length_b   1.000
_cell.length_c   1.000
_cell.angle_alpha   90.00
_cell.angle_beta   90.00
_cell.angle_gamma   90.00
#
_symmetry.space_group_name_H-M   'P 1'
#
loop_
_entity.id
_entity.type
_entity.pdbx_description
1 polymer ?
#
loop_
_entity_poly.entity_id
_entity_poly.type
_entity_poly.pdbx_seq_one_letter_code
_entity_poly.pdbx_strand_id
1 'polypeptide(L)'
;MKMMELVEAVEAKCAAAFSQIDRIALHNTARVLDAFQKHEVAVRHFSPTTGYGYGDVGRDTLELIFADLFGTEAAIVRPQIASGTHALSLCLFGLLLPGDELLYASGAPYDTLDNVIGIHKPSVGSLREMGVTYAQVELNAEGRLDLPAIRAAMKPQTRVVAIQRSRGYSTRRSLT
;
A
#
# COMPACT_ATOMS: atom_id res chain seq x y z
N MET A 1 -22.44 26.24 -26.76
CA MET A 1 -22.81 25.04 -25.98
C MET A 1 -22.97 25.49 -24.52
N LYS A 2 -24.15 25.29 -23.96
CA LYS A 2 -24.40 25.62 -22.55
C LYS A 2 -23.56 24.66 -21.68
N MET A 3 -23.17 25.09 -20.50
CA MET A 3 -22.30 24.28 -19.59
C MET A 3 -22.88 22.87 -19.35
N MET A 4 -24.19 22.77 -19.14
CA MET A 4 -24.86 21.46 -18.91
C MET A 4 -24.75 20.54 -20.14
N GLU A 5 -24.93 21.03 -21.34
CA GLU A 5 -24.77 20.24 -22.57
C GLU A 5 -23.34 19.70 -22.72
N LEU A 6 -22.33 20.47 -22.27
CA LEU A 6 -20.96 20.02 -22.26
C LEU A 6 -20.75 18.89 -21.24
N VAL A 7 -21.29 19.03 -20.02
CA VAL A 7 -21.21 18.03 -18.97
C VAL A 7 -21.84 16.73 -19.44
N GLU A 8 -23.07 16.76 -19.94
CA GLU A 8 -23.79 15.58 -20.44
C GLU A 8 -23.03 14.88 -21.58
N ALA A 9 -22.43 15.65 -22.50
CA ALA A 9 -21.66 15.10 -23.61
C ALA A 9 -20.35 14.41 -23.12
N VAL A 10 -19.73 14.94 -22.08
CA VAL A 10 -18.52 14.34 -21.47
C VAL A 10 -18.88 13.09 -20.67
N GLU A 11 -19.92 13.13 -19.85
CA GLU A 11 -20.40 11.98 -19.09
C GLU A 11 -20.77 10.81 -20.00
N ALA A 12 -21.47 11.09 -21.11
CA ALA A 12 -21.80 10.07 -22.10
C ALA A 12 -20.55 9.36 -22.67
N LYS A 13 -19.46 10.10 -22.89
CA LYS A 13 -18.18 9.52 -23.34
C LYS A 13 -17.50 8.67 -22.27
N CYS A 14 -17.70 8.99 -21.00
CA CYS A 14 -17.11 8.31 -19.86
C CYS A 14 -17.97 7.14 -19.35
N ALA A 15 -19.20 6.98 -19.81
CA ALA A 15 -20.18 6.04 -19.26
C ALA A 15 -19.67 4.60 -19.17
N ALA A 16 -18.94 4.11 -20.17
CA ALA A 16 -18.37 2.76 -20.15
C ALA A 16 -17.32 2.59 -19.05
N ALA A 17 -16.46 3.58 -18.84
CA ALA A 17 -15.45 3.58 -17.79
C ALA A 17 -16.11 3.66 -16.40
N PHE A 18 -17.12 4.52 -16.25
CA PHE A 18 -17.88 4.63 -14.99
C PHE A 18 -18.58 3.32 -14.65
N SER A 19 -19.27 2.69 -15.60
CA SER A 19 -19.93 1.39 -15.39
C SER A 19 -18.94 0.29 -14.97
N GLN A 20 -17.71 0.30 -15.48
CA GLN A 20 -16.68 -0.64 -15.05
C GLN A 20 -16.24 -0.37 -13.60
N ILE A 21 -16.02 0.90 -13.26
CA ILE A 21 -15.65 1.31 -11.90
C ILE A 21 -16.75 0.95 -10.91
N ASP A 22 -18.02 1.21 -11.26
CA ASP A 22 -19.17 0.90 -10.42
C ASP A 22 -19.28 -0.60 -10.10
N ARG A 23 -19.04 -1.46 -11.09
CA ARG A 23 -19.01 -2.91 -10.85
C ARG A 23 -17.91 -3.34 -9.88
N ILE A 24 -16.72 -2.74 -10.02
CA ILE A 24 -15.59 -3.01 -9.10
C ILE A 24 -15.93 -2.49 -7.70
N ALA A 25 -16.48 -1.28 -7.61
CA ALA A 25 -16.90 -0.67 -6.35
C ALA A 25 -17.96 -1.51 -5.65
N LEU A 26 -19.00 -1.95 -6.37
CA LEU A 26 -20.06 -2.79 -5.84
C LEU A 26 -19.50 -4.12 -5.29
N HIS A 27 -18.63 -4.79 -6.06
CA HIS A 27 -18.01 -6.04 -5.61
C HIS A 27 -17.19 -5.86 -4.33
N ASN A 28 -16.36 -4.81 -4.28
CA ASN A 28 -15.53 -4.55 -3.10
C ASN A 28 -16.37 -4.11 -1.89
N THR A 29 -17.40 -3.30 -2.11
CA THR A 29 -18.32 -2.88 -1.04
C THR A 29 -19.06 -4.10 -0.45
N ALA A 30 -19.52 -5.02 -1.29
CA ALA A 30 -20.16 -6.26 -0.83
C ALA A 30 -19.20 -7.06 0.08
N ARG A 31 -17.95 -7.27 -0.34
CA ARG A 31 -16.93 -7.95 0.48
C ARG A 31 -16.72 -7.27 1.84
N VAL A 32 -16.69 -5.93 1.86
CA VAL A 32 -16.55 -5.20 3.12
C VAL A 32 -17.76 -5.43 4.02
N LEU A 33 -18.97 -5.34 3.47
CA LEU A 33 -20.21 -5.59 4.22
C LEU A 33 -20.29 -7.02 4.76
N ASP A 34 -19.89 -8.02 3.97
CA ASP A 34 -19.81 -9.40 4.40
C ASP A 34 -18.85 -9.57 5.60
N ALA A 35 -17.70 -8.92 5.57
CA ALA A 35 -16.75 -8.93 6.68
C ALA A 35 -17.33 -8.23 7.93
N PHE A 36 -18.04 -7.11 7.77
CA PHE A 36 -18.75 -6.44 8.88
C PHE A 36 -19.81 -7.35 9.50
N GLN A 37 -20.57 -8.06 8.67
CA GLN A 37 -21.59 -9.02 9.14
C GLN A 37 -20.94 -10.20 9.85
N LYS A 38 -19.89 -10.78 9.28
CA LYS A 38 -19.14 -11.90 9.87
C LYS A 38 -18.62 -11.59 11.27
N HIS A 39 -18.14 -10.36 11.47
CA HIS A 39 -17.60 -9.90 12.76
C HIS A 39 -18.65 -9.21 13.63
N GLU A 40 -19.94 -9.31 13.27
CA GLU A 40 -21.06 -8.80 14.05
C GLU A 40 -20.89 -7.32 14.46
N VAL A 41 -20.43 -6.47 13.53
CA VAL A 41 -20.21 -5.05 13.80
C VAL A 41 -21.50 -4.38 14.23
N ALA A 42 -21.47 -3.70 15.36
CA ALA A 42 -22.61 -3.05 15.98
C ALA A 42 -22.18 -1.70 16.59
N VAL A 43 -23.14 -0.91 17.07
CA VAL A 43 -22.92 0.43 17.63
C VAL A 43 -21.82 0.45 18.71
N ARG A 44 -21.70 -0.61 19.51
CA ARG A 44 -20.65 -0.72 20.54
C ARG A 44 -19.23 -0.57 20.01
N HIS A 45 -18.96 -0.94 18.74
CA HIS A 45 -17.64 -0.85 18.13
C HIS A 45 -17.25 0.58 17.76
N PHE A 46 -18.20 1.50 17.74
CA PHE A 46 -18.00 2.93 17.46
C PHE A 46 -17.94 3.77 18.73
N SER A 47 -17.98 3.14 19.90
CA SER A 47 -17.85 3.86 21.17
C SER A 47 -16.42 4.41 21.30
N PRO A 48 -16.25 5.65 21.78
CA PRO A 48 -14.94 6.25 21.96
C PRO A 48 -14.08 5.44 22.95
N THR A 49 -12.81 5.23 22.60
CA THR A 49 -11.81 4.61 23.48
C THR A 49 -10.55 5.47 23.48
N THR A 50 -9.62 5.19 24.39
CA THR A 50 -8.32 5.85 24.39
C THR A 50 -7.38 5.33 23.30
N GLY A 51 -7.71 4.20 22.67
CA GLY A 51 -6.85 3.49 21.73
C GLY A 51 -5.66 2.79 22.38
N TYR A 52 -5.51 2.92 23.70
CA TYR A 52 -4.49 2.24 24.51
C TYR A 52 -5.11 1.11 25.32
N GLY A 53 -4.26 0.17 25.71
CA GLY A 53 -4.66 -0.95 26.56
C GLY A 53 -5.21 -2.14 25.80
N TYR A 54 -5.70 -3.10 26.56
CA TYR A 54 -6.20 -4.38 26.06
C TYR A 54 -7.73 -4.35 25.98
N GLY A 55 -8.29 -5.13 25.03
CA GLY A 55 -9.73 -5.32 24.93
C GLY A 55 -10.48 -4.11 24.34
N ASP A 56 -9.85 -3.35 23.44
CA ASP A 56 -10.53 -2.33 22.65
C ASP A 56 -11.33 -3.01 21.54
N VAL A 57 -12.63 -3.18 21.79
CA VAL A 57 -13.53 -3.94 20.91
C VAL A 57 -13.57 -3.37 19.49
N GLY A 58 -13.58 -2.04 19.34
CA GLY A 58 -13.61 -1.40 18.03
C GLY A 58 -12.32 -1.66 17.23
N ARG A 59 -11.17 -1.42 17.86
CA ARG A 59 -9.86 -1.65 17.28
C ARG A 59 -9.66 -3.12 16.92
N ASP A 60 -9.88 -4.00 17.88
CA ASP A 60 -9.59 -5.43 17.72
C ASP A 60 -10.48 -6.05 16.62
N THR A 61 -11.76 -5.64 16.55
CA THR A 61 -12.66 -6.06 15.46
C THR A 61 -12.25 -5.50 14.09
N LEU A 62 -11.77 -4.25 14.04
CA LEU A 62 -11.29 -3.65 12.79
C LEU A 62 -10.07 -4.39 12.24
N GLU A 63 -9.15 -4.81 13.09
CA GLU A 63 -7.97 -5.61 12.70
C GLU A 63 -8.39 -6.98 12.15
N LEU A 64 -9.40 -7.63 12.72
CA LEU A 64 -9.96 -8.89 12.20
C LEU A 64 -10.63 -8.70 10.83
N ILE A 65 -11.40 -7.62 10.64
CA ILE A 65 -12.01 -7.27 9.35
C ILE A 65 -10.94 -7.09 8.27
N PHE A 66 -9.87 -6.35 8.56
CA PHE A 66 -8.78 -6.16 7.61
C PHE A 66 -8.04 -7.47 7.31
N ALA A 67 -7.79 -8.31 8.30
CA ALA A 67 -7.19 -9.62 8.09
C ALA A 67 -8.03 -10.47 7.13
N ASP A 68 -9.34 -10.53 7.31
CA ASP A 68 -10.26 -11.24 6.43
C ASP A 68 -10.28 -10.66 5.01
N LEU A 69 -10.39 -9.35 4.86
CA LEU A 69 -10.46 -8.69 3.55
C LEU A 69 -9.20 -8.93 2.71
N PHE A 70 -8.05 -8.98 3.35
CA PHE A 70 -6.76 -9.18 2.68
C PHE A 70 -6.28 -10.63 2.70
N GLY A 71 -6.99 -11.54 3.37
CA GLY A 71 -6.64 -12.96 3.48
C GLY A 71 -5.33 -13.18 4.23
N THR A 72 -5.09 -12.41 5.28
CA THR A 72 -3.88 -12.46 6.11
C THR A 72 -4.19 -13.07 7.49
N GLU A 73 -3.18 -13.59 8.18
CA GLU A 73 -3.31 -14.12 9.53
C GLU A 73 -3.68 -13.03 10.54
N ALA A 74 -3.17 -11.83 10.35
CA ALA A 74 -3.39 -10.68 11.22
C ALA A 74 -3.26 -9.37 10.43
N ALA A 75 -3.78 -8.30 11.01
CA ALA A 75 -3.60 -6.94 10.55
C ALA A 75 -3.33 -6.02 11.74
N ILE A 76 -2.65 -4.91 11.49
CA ILE A 76 -2.48 -3.82 12.46
C ILE A 76 -3.12 -2.56 11.86
N VAL A 77 -4.22 -2.12 12.44
CA VAL A 77 -4.98 -0.94 11.99
C VAL A 77 -5.19 -0.02 13.19
N ARG A 78 -4.30 0.94 13.35
CA ARG A 78 -4.24 1.76 14.57
C ARG A 78 -4.00 3.24 14.27
N PRO A 79 -4.61 4.16 15.01
CA PRO A 79 -4.39 5.60 14.83
C PRO A 79 -2.94 6.04 15.13
N GLN A 80 -2.17 5.23 15.87
CA GLN A 80 -0.73 5.46 16.12
C GLN A 80 0.10 5.33 14.84
N ILE A 81 -0.41 4.62 13.81
CA ILE A 81 0.20 4.59 12.47
C ILE A 81 -0.31 5.82 11.71
N ALA A 82 0.42 6.92 11.84
CA ALA A 82 -0.05 8.26 11.47
C ALA A 82 -0.12 8.53 9.95
N SER A 83 0.49 7.67 9.13
CA SER A 83 0.53 7.88 7.66
C SER A 83 0.90 6.60 6.92
N GLY A 84 0.69 6.59 5.59
CA GLY A 84 1.16 5.50 4.72
C GLY A 84 2.68 5.33 4.76
N THR A 85 3.44 6.43 4.80
CA THR A 85 4.90 6.37 4.96
C THR A 85 5.29 5.72 6.28
N HIS A 86 4.60 6.03 7.38
CA HIS A 86 4.84 5.41 8.67
C HIS A 86 4.53 3.89 8.62
N ALA A 87 3.42 3.48 8.01
CA ALA A 87 3.10 2.07 7.84
C ALA A 87 4.17 1.31 7.05
N LEU A 88 4.62 1.88 5.92
CA LEU A 88 5.70 1.30 5.12
C LEU A 88 7.02 1.25 5.89
N SER A 89 7.35 2.29 6.65
CA SER A 89 8.55 2.32 7.49
C SER A 89 8.52 1.21 8.54
N LEU A 90 7.40 1.03 9.24
CA LEU A 90 7.24 -0.05 10.22
C LEU A 90 7.48 -1.43 9.59
N CYS A 91 6.94 -1.67 8.39
CA CYS A 91 7.16 -2.92 7.67
C CYS A 91 8.64 -3.11 7.31
N LEU A 92 9.28 -2.07 6.77
CA LEU A 92 10.69 -2.16 6.34
C LEU A 92 11.64 -2.37 7.52
N PHE A 93 11.48 -1.60 8.61
CA PHE A 93 12.30 -1.77 9.82
C PHE A 93 12.00 -3.08 10.58
N GLY A 94 10.79 -3.62 10.45
CA GLY A 94 10.44 -4.90 11.05
C GLY A 94 10.95 -6.13 10.28
N LEU A 95 11.26 -5.99 8.99
CA LEU A 95 11.66 -7.09 8.12
C LEU A 95 13.14 -7.12 7.79
N LEU A 96 13.87 -6.00 7.93
CA LEU A 96 15.24 -5.82 7.49
C LEU A 96 16.19 -5.65 8.67
N LEU A 97 17.30 -6.38 8.62
CA LEU A 97 18.39 -6.32 9.59
C LEU A 97 19.67 -5.80 8.92
N PRO A 98 20.67 -5.32 9.71
CA PRO A 98 21.98 -4.97 9.18
C PRO A 98 22.58 -6.10 8.34
N GLY A 99 23.01 -5.79 7.12
CA GLY A 99 23.53 -6.75 6.15
C GLY A 99 22.51 -7.24 5.12
N ASP A 100 21.21 -7.03 5.35
CA ASP A 100 20.16 -7.34 4.38
C ASP A 100 20.12 -6.35 3.21
N GLU A 101 19.48 -6.75 2.13
CA GLU A 101 19.19 -5.90 0.97
C GLU A 101 17.69 -5.73 0.78
N LEU A 102 17.29 -4.47 0.53
CA LEU A 102 15.98 -4.08 0.04
C LEU A 102 16.07 -3.87 -1.48
N LEU A 103 15.34 -4.68 -2.25
CA LEU A 103 15.24 -4.55 -3.71
C LEU A 103 13.87 -3.97 -4.10
N TYR A 104 13.85 -2.79 -4.69
CA TYR A 104 12.65 -2.23 -5.31
C TYR A 104 12.54 -2.72 -6.76
N ALA A 105 11.46 -3.44 -7.07
CA ALA A 105 11.27 -4.12 -8.36
C ALA A 105 10.37 -3.33 -9.34
N SER A 106 10.02 -2.09 -9.02
CA SER A 106 9.16 -1.22 -9.84
C SER A 106 9.74 0.19 -10.04
N GLY A 107 11.06 0.30 -10.04
CA GLY A 107 11.77 1.58 -10.03
C GLY A 107 11.85 2.21 -8.63
N ALA A 108 12.21 3.48 -8.57
CA ALA A 108 12.35 4.19 -7.30
C ALA A 108 11.04 4.20 -6.49
N PRO A 109 11.11 4.09 -5.16
CA PRO A 109 9.95 4.22 -4.30
C PRO A 109 9.40 5.65 -4.31
N TYR A 110 8.27 5.83 -3.62
CA TYR A 110 7.70 7.14 -3.36
C TYR A 110 8.70 8.02 -2.60
N ASP A 111 8.75 9.30 -2.95
CA ASP A 111 9.76 10.25 -2.46
C ASP A 111 9.84 10.36 -0.93
N THR A 112 8.72 10.17 -0.22
CA THR A 112 8.71 10.19 1.24
C THR A 112 9.51 9.05 1.87
N LEU A 113 9.80 7.98 1.12
CA LEU A 113 10.64 6.85 1.56
C LEU A 113 12.13 7.08 1.33
N ASP A 114 12.50 8.10 0.56
CA ASP A 114 13.91 8.38 0.26
C ASP A 114 14.76 8.54 1.54
N ASN A 115 14.31 9.38 2.45
CA ASN A 115 15.00 9.57 3.73
C ASN A 115 14.89 8.35 4.66
N VAL A 116 13.78 7.60 4.62
CA VAL A 116 13.59 6.38 5.42
C VAL A 116 14.58 5.30 5.00
N ILE A 117 14.77 5.12 3.71
CA ILE A 117 15.71 4.16 3.14
C ILE A 117 17.14 4.73 3.14
N GLY A 118 17.29 6.03 2.87
CA GLY A 118 18.57 6.70 2.67
C GLY A 118 19.10 6.53 1.24
N ILE A 119 18.24 6.65 0.22
CA ILE A 119 18.57 6.30 -1.18
C ILE A 119 19.72 7.15 -1.71
N HIS A 120 19.60 8.45 -1.66
CA HIS A 120 20.62 9.37 -2.22
C HIS A 120 21.80 9.53 -1.26
N LYS A 121 21.54 9.58 0.04
CA LYS A 121 22.56 9.64 1.10
C LYS A 121 22.04 8.97 2.36
N PRO A 122 22.90 8.31 3.15
CA PRO A 122 22.51 7.87 4.48
C PRO A 122 22.03 9.06 5.31
N SER A 123 20.81 8.96 5.83
CA SER A 123 20.24 9.94 6.77
C SER A 123 20.26 9.31 8.17
N VAL A 124 20.32 10.14 9.20
CA VAL A 124 20.25 9.66 10.59
C VAL A 124 18.97 8.85 10.79
N GLY A 125 19.12 7.61 11.26
CA GLY A 125 18.02 6.67 11.46
C GLY A 125 17.50 5.98 10.19
N SER A 126 18.16 6.17 9.02
CA SER A 126 17.77 5.47 7.79
C SER A 126 18.19 4.01 7.78
N LEU A 127 17.52 3.19 6.96
CA LEU A 127 17.90 1.78 6.77
C LEU A 127 19.37 1.65 6.32
N ARG A 128 19.86 2.52 5.45
CA ARG A 128 21.27 2.49 5.01
C ARG A 128 22.24 2.84 6.11
N GLU A 129 21.91 3.77 7.00
CA GLU A 129 22.73 4.04 8.18
C GLU A 129 22.81 2.83 9.10
N MET A 130 21.73 2.05 9.19
CA MET A 130 21.66 0.81 9.95
C MET A 130 22.33 -0.39 9.26
N GLY A 131 22.94 -0.20 8.09
CA GLY A 131 23.68 -1.24 7.37
C GLY A 131 22.83 -2.08 6.41
N VAL A 132 21.60 -1.66 6.09
CA VAL A 132 20.78 -2.26 5.03
C VAL A 132 21.20 -1.68 3.68
N THR A 133 21.36 -2.52 2.67
CA THR A 133 21.66 -2.08 1.30
C THR A 133 20.38 -1.89 0.50
N TYR A 134 20.44 -1.00 -0.49
CA TYR A 134 19.31 -0.71 -1.39
C TYR A 134 19.70 -0.94 -2.84
N ALA A 135 18.81 -1.57 -3.59
CA ALA A 135 18.88 -1.70 -5.03
C ALA A 135 17.49 -1.48 -5.66
N GLN A 136 17.46 -1.13 -6.93
CA GLN A 136 16.21 -1.04 -7.69
C GLN A 136 16.35 -1.60 -9.10
N VAL A 137 15.23 -2.06 -9.64
CA VAL A 137 15.07 -2.48 -11.03
C VAL A 137 13.93 -1.68 -11.62
N GLU A 138 14.18 -1.05 -12.75
CA GLU A 138 13.18 -0.28 -13.49
C GLU A 138 12.17 -1.21 -14.17
N LEU A 139 11.00 -0.67 -14.50
CA LEU A 139 10.03 -1.36 -15.33
C LEU A 139 10.62 -1.53 -16.76
N ASN A 140 10.19 -2.59 -17.45
CA ASN A 140 10.56 -2.79 -18.85
C ASN A 140 9.92 -1.73 -19.78
N ALA A 141 10.26 -1.76 -21.06
CA ALA A 141 9.78 -0.80 -22.07
C ALA A 141 8.24 -0.73 -22.16
N GLU A 142 7.54 -1.81 -21.83
CA GLU A 142 6.08 -1.90 -21.81
C GLU A 142 5.46 -1.40 -20.49
N GLY A 143 6.28 -0.93 -19.54
CA GLY A 143 5.83 -0.47 -18.22
C GLY A 143 5.39 -1.60 -17.28
N ARG A 144 5.91 -2.80 -17.47
CA ARG A 144 5.67 -4.00 -16.65
C ARG A 144 6.90 -4.34 -15.82
N LEU A 145 6.72 -5.19 -14.82
CA LEU A 145 7.84 -5.72 -14.04
C LEU A 145 8.80 -6.51 -14.98
N ASP A 146 10.08 -6.16 -14.95
CA ASP A 146 11.13 -6.88 -15.66
C ASP A 146 11.59 -8.09 -14.84
N LEU A 147 10.87 -9.20 -14.96
CA LEU A 147 11.16 -10.41 -14.16
C LEU A 147 12.58 -10.96 -14.39
N PRO A 148 13.14 -10.99 -15.63
CA PRO A 148 14.53 -11.37 -15.84
C PRO A 148 15.51 -10.46 -15.10
N ALA A 149 15.36 -9.14 -15.19
CA ALA A 149 16.22 -8.18 -14.51
C ALA A 149 16.08 -8.26 -12.98
N ILE A 150 14.86 -8.44 -12.47
CA ILE A 150 14.62 -8.63 -11.04
C ILE A 150 15.34 -9.89 -10.54
N ARG A 151 15.23 -11.01 -11.24
CA ARG A 151 15.93 -12.25 -10.88
C ARG A 151 17.45 -12.08 -10.88
N ALA A 152 17.98 -11.36 -11.87
CA ALA A 152 19.41 -11.09 -11.97
C ALA A 152 19.92 -10.15 -10.87
N ALA A 153 19.06 -9.23 -10.39
CA ALA A 153 19.40 -8.30 -9.32
C ALA A 153 19.33 -8.92 -7.92
N MET A 154 18.59 -10.04 -7.74
CA MET A 154 18.49 -10.73 -6.46
C MET A 154 19.81 -11.34 -6.03
N LYS A 155 20.16 -11.17 -4.76
CA LYS A 155 21.39 -11.67 -4.12
C LYS A 155 21.03 -12.52 -2.89
N PRO A 156 21.97 -13.28 -2.34
CA PRO A 156 21.73 -14.05 -1.12
C PRO A 156 21.22 -13.20 0.07
N GLN A 157 21.65 -11.93 0.15
CA GLN A 157 21.23 -10.98 1.18
C GLN A 157 19.94 -10.22 0.83
N THR A 158 19.37 -10.38 -0.37
CA THR A 158 18.09 -9.76 -0.71
C THR A 158 16.98 -10.36 0.14
N ARG A 159 16.55 -9.62 1.15
CA ARG A 159 15.56 -10.07 2.14
C ARG A 159 14.14 -9.65 1.76
N VAL A 160 14.01 -8.45 1.21
CA VAL A 160 12.71 -7.89 0.81
C VAL A 160 12.76 -7.46 -0.64
N VAL A 161 11.77 -7.89 -1.42
CA VAL A 161 11.48 -7.37 -2.76
C VAL A 161 10.21 -6.55 -2.66
N ALA A 162 10.34 -5.23 -2.87
CA ALA A 162 9.23 -4.29 -2.79
C ALA A 162 8.69 -3.92 -4.17
N ILE A 163 7.37 -3.92 -4.30
CA ILE A 163 6.68 -3.52 -5.53
C ILE A 163 5.70 -2.41 -5.19
N GLN A 164 5.95 -1.23 -5.71
CA GLN A 164 5.02 -0.11 -5.59
C GLN A 164 4.07 -0.10 -6.79
N ARG A 165 2.82 -0.46 -6.58
CA ARG A 165 1.79 -0.50 -7.64
C ARG A 165 1.36 0.89 -8.09
N SER A 166 1.16 1.81 -7.14
CA SER A 166 0.85 3.20 -7.45
C SER A 166 2.03 3.91 -8.10
N ARG A 167 1.75 4.89 -8.96
CA ARG A 167 2.81 5.66 -9.62
C ARG A 167 3.32 6.85 -8.79
N GLY A 168 2.62 7.21 -7.72
CA GLY A 168 2.91 8.44 -6.98
C GLY A 168 2.83 9.67 -7.92
N TYR A 169 3.86 10.50 -7.92
CA TYR A 169 3.98 11.68 -8.80
C TYR A 169 4.63 11.36 -10.17
N SER A 170 5.01 10.12 -10.43
CA SER A 170 5.61 9.75 -11.72
C SER A 170 4.57 9.70 -12.83
N THR A 171 5.02 9.82 -14.08
CA THR A 171 4.16 9.77 -15.27
C THR A 171 3.87 8.34 -15.76
N ARG A 172 4.51 7.33 -15.16
CA ARG A 172 4.28 5.92 -15.53
C ARG A 172 2.85 5.48 -15.22
N ARG A 173 2.38 4.43 -15.88
CA ARG A 173 1.10 3.79 -15.53
C ARG A 173 1.21 3.11 -14.15
N SER A 174 0.08 3.06 -13.43
CA SER A 174 -0.03 2.21 -12.25
C SER A 174 0.04 0.73 -12.66
N LEU A 175 0.67 -0.10 -11.82
CA LEU A 175 0.69 -1.54 -12.02
C LEU A 175 -0.67 -2.12 -11.59
N THR A 176 -1.27 -2.91 -12.45
CA THR A 176 -2.58 -3.58 -12.23
C THR A 176 -2.37 -5.06 -11.98
#